data_25c774740077961eb516b4d326a23ecd
#
_entry.id   25c774740077961eb516b4d326a23ecd
#
_cell.length_a   1.000
_cell.length_b   1.000
_cell.length_c   1.000
_cell.angle_alpha   90.00
_cell.angle_beta   90.00
_cell.angle_gamma   90.00
#
_symmetry.space_group_name_H-M   'P 1'
#
loop_
_entity.id
_entity.type
_entity.pdbx_description
1 polymer ?
#
loop_
_entity_poly.entity_id
_entity_poly.type
_entity_poly.pdbx_seq_one_letter_code
_entity_poly.pdbx_strand_id
1 'polypeptide(L)'
;MHTSVTLSRRRLLAAAAGGTAALLPTTGRTAAADALAVALIGCGSQGRSVARAMAQVPGVTLAAACDPDESRLGSLREELGIPRGETDLRRILDDRAIDAVIVATPDHWHAPASILACNAGKHVYVEKPCSHNFREATLLLEAARRNAVVVQHGTQSRSNPLIAQAVAMLREGAVGDLLVAKAWNVQRRKSIGHQQPSAPPPGVNYDLWVGPAPLVPFQENRFHYNWRWWHAFGCGDVGNDGTHELDYARWGLGVDTLPARVAGLGGKYAFDDDQEFPDTATLVFEYPGDGSVGHRRQLLFEMRLWSGDYPHNCDSGVEFHGTDGMLFVSKRGKLELLDGRNKRVEIAPLAEPLVSGSHQADFVAAIREGRRPRADIEEAVRSVALVHLGNIAVRLERSLKIDPVAGRITGDDEANALLGRTYRPGHWAVPTRT
;
A
#
# COMPACT_ATOMS: atom_id res chain seq x y z
N MET A 1 -5.89 14.38 53.70
CA MET A 1 -7.21 14.99 53.72
C MET A 1 -7.90 14.65 52.42
N HIS A 2 -8.84 13.70 52.49
CA HIS A 2 -9.67 13.26 51.38
C HIS A 2 -10.89 14.18 51.29
N THR A 3 -11.20 14.66 50.13
CA THR A 3 -12.51 15.23 49.81
C THR A 3 -13.11 14.56 48.60
N SER A 4 -14.03 13.68 48.88
CA SER A 4 -14.92 13.02 47.93
C SER A 4 -16.06 13.98 47.59
N VAL A 5 -16.34 14.22 46.30
CA VAL A 5 -17.54 14.92 45.84
C VAL A 5 -18.54 13.89 45.30
N THR A 6 -19.62 13.76 46.06
CA THR A 6 -20.80 12.94 45.75
C THR A 6 -21.76 13.75 44.86
N LEU A 7 -22.07 13.28 43.64
CA LEU A 7 -23.14 13.84 42.82
C LEU A 7 -24.46 13.14 43.08
N SER A 8 -25.42 13.94 43.53
CA SER A 8 -26.78 13.59 43.92
C SER A 8 -27.68 13.29 42.72
N ARG A 9 -28.37 12.12 42.82
CA ARG A 9 -29.54 11.79 42.00
C ARG A 9 -30.75 12.59 42.48
N ARG A 10 -31.24 13.54 41.67
CA ARG A 10 -32.64 13.98 41.68
C ARG A 10 -32.90 14.99 40.56
N ARG A 11 -33.62 14.54 39.51
CA ARG A 11 -34.76 15.20 38.88
C ARG A 11 -35.17 14.41 37.63
N LEU A 12 -36.04 13.47 37.86
CA LEU A 12 -36.94 12.89 36.86
C LEU A 12 -38.34 13.28 37.34
N LEU A 13 -39.13 13.78 36.43
CA LEU A 13 -40.61 13.76 36.34
C LEU A 13 -41.18 15.10 35.92
N ALA A 14 -41.79 15.03 34.77
CA ALA A 14 -43.09 15.60 34.35
C ALA A 14 -43.01 16.34 33.02
N ALA A 15 -43.56 15.76 31.97
CA ALA A 15 -44.80 16.21 31.32
C ALA A 15 -45.17 15.27 30.18
N ALA A 16 -46.19 14.49 30.37
CA ALA A 16 -46.94 13.81 29.32
C ALA A 16 -47.94 14.81 28.72
N ALA A 17 -47.81 15.08 27.43
CA ALA A 17 -48.88 15.69 26.64
C ALA A 17 -48.96 14.94 25.31
N GLY A 18 -50.13 14.35 25.06
CA GLY A 18 -50.39 13.48 23.92
C GLY A 18 -50.38 14.22 22.59
N GLY A 19 -49.74 13.56 21.61
CA GLY A 19 -49.86 13.87 20.20
C GLY A 19 -49.85 12.53 19.45
N THR A 20 -51.02 12.16 18.91
CA THR A 20 -51.17 11.05 17.97
C THR A 20 -50.39 11.38 16.70
N ALA A 21 -49.13 10.94 16.62
CA ALA A 21 -48.38 10.96 15.38
C ALA A 21 -48.79 9.71 14.55
N ALA A 22 -49.39 9.97 13.40
CA ALA A 22 -49.64 8.93 12.41
C ALA A 22 -48.34 8.28 12.01
N LEU A 23 -48.19 6.99 12.29
CA LEU A 23 -47.12 6.12 11.76
C LEU A 23 -47.30 6.01 10.25
N LEU A 24 -46.54 6.81 9.50
CA LEU A 24 -46.32 6.55 8.11
C LEU A 24 -45.50 5.24 8.02
N PRO A 25 -45.86 4.29 7.18
CA PRO A 25 -45.04 3.09 6.99
C PRO A 25 -43.68 3.51 6.46
N THR A 26 -42.63 3.32 7.26
CA THR A 26 -41.27 3.33 6.74
C THR A 26 -41.18 2.18 5.72
N THR A 27 -41.26 2.51 4.45
CA THR A 27 -40.96 1.59 3.37
C THR A 27 -39.57 1.03 3.64
N GLY A 28 -39.52 -0.26 4.02
CA GLY A 28 -38.28 -0.96 4.24
C GLY A 28 -37.40 -0.83 2.98
N ARG A 29 -36.26 -0.15 3.12
CA ARG A 29 -35.19 -0.23 2.12
C ARG A 29 -34.81 -1.70 2.06
N THR A 30 -35.07 -2.31 0.92
CA THR A 30 -34.67 -3.70 0.68
C THR A 30 -33.16 -3.83 0.82
N ALA A 31 -32.68 -4.96 1.36
CA ALA A 31 -31.24 -5.24 1.60
C ALA A 31 -30.32 -5.00 0.36
N ALA A 32 -30.88 -4.92 -0.84
CA ALA A 32 -30.19 -4.54 -2.08
C ALA A 32 -29.85 -3.04 -2.17
N ALA A 33 -30.58 -2.16 -1.43
CA ALA A 33 -30.33 -0.70 -1.45
C ALA A 33 -29.18 -0.25 -0.54
N ASP A 34 -28.68 -1.14 0.34
CA ASP A 34 -27.60 -0.87 1.28
C ASP A 34 -26.26 -1.54 0.87
N ALA A 35 -26.23 -2.21 -0.29
CA ALA A 35 -25.01 -2.88 -0.78
C ALA A 35 -24.04 -1.84 -1.35
N LEU A 36 -22.77 -1.90 -0.91
CA LEU A 36 -21.67 -1.09 -1.46
C LEU A 36 -21.33 -1.61 -2.86
N ALA A 37 -21.53 -0.76 -3.86
CA ALA A 37 -21.22 -1.09 -5.26
C ALA A 37 -19.75 -0.79 -5.55
N VAL A 38 -18.97 -1.84 -5.82
CA VAL A 38 -17.52 -1.76 -6.05
C VAL A 38 -17.20 -2.10 -7.50
N ALA A 39 -16.33 -1.32 -8.12
CA ALA A 39 -15.76 -1.66 -9.43
C ALA A 39 -14.26 -1.99 -9.32
N LEU A 40 -13.80 -2.93 -10.14
CA LEU A 40 -12.39 -3.28 -10.26
C LEU A 40 -11.78 -2.56 -11.48
N ILE A 41 -10.62 -1.94 -11.29
CA ILE A 41 -9.77 -1.37 -12.34
C ILE A 41 -8.44 -2.13 -12.34
N GLY A 42 -8.20 -2.93 -13.37
CA GLY A 42 -7.06 -3.85 -13.51
C GLY A 42 -7.45 -5.32 -13.20
N CYS A 43 -7.67 -6.13 -14.23
CA CYS A 43 -8.17 -7.51 -14.16
C CYS A 43 -7.03 -8.56 -14.13
N GLY A 44 -5.80 -8.16 -13.81
CA GLY A 44 -4.66 -9.06 -13.64
C GLY A 44 -4.78 -9.98 -12.42
N SER A 45 -3.76 -10.81 -12.18
CA SER A 45 -3.77 -11.80 -11.08
C SER A 45 -4.06 -11.19 -9.70
N GLN A 46 -3.44 -10.04 -9.39
CA GLN A 46 -3.66 -9.35 -8.11
C GLN A 46 -5.07 -8.75 -8.03
N GLY A 47 -5.55 -8.07 -9.08
CA GLY A 47 -6.91 -7.54 -9.14
C GLY A 47 -7.95 -8.64 -8.96
N ARG A 48 -7.76 -9.78 -9.60
CA ARG A 48 -8.59 -10.98 -9.44
C ARG A 48 -8.62 -11.47 -7.99
N SER A 49 -7.47 -11.55 -7.33
CA SER A 49 -7.36 -11.97 -5.94
C SER A 49 -8.08 -11.02 -4.99
N VAL A 50 -7.87 -9.72 -5.16
CA VAL A 50 -8.52 -8.69 -4.32
C VAL A 50 -10.03 -8.66 -4.55
N ALA A 51 -10.47 -8.76 -5.81
CA ALA A 51 -11.90 -8.78 -6.14
C ALA A 51 -12.62 -10.00 -5.56
N ARG A 52 -12.01 -11.19 -5.61
CA ARG A 52 -12.54 -12.39 -4.94
C ARG A 52 -12.70 -12.18 -3.43
N ALA A 53 -11.68 -11.62 -2.78
CA ALA A 53 -11.73 -11.34 -1.36
C ALA A 53 -12.76 -10.26 -1.01
N MET A 54 -12.90 -9.23 -1.86
CA MET A 54 -13.89 -8.17 -1.70
C MET A 54 -15.33 -8.70 -1.83
N ALA A 55 -15.57 -9.60 -2.78
CA ALA A 55 -16.87 -10.24 -2.98
C ALA A 55 -17.34 -11.09 -1.79
N GLN A 56 -16.42 -11.52 -0.91
CA GLN A 56 -16.76 -12.25 0.31
C GLN A 56 -17.17 -11.34 1.49
N VAL A 57 -17.01 -10.02 1.34
CA VAL A 57 -17.39 -9.07 2.40
C VAL A 57 -18.90 -8.83 2.34
N PRO A 58 -19.64 -9.06 3.45
CA PRO A 58 -21.10 -8.89 3.48
C PRO A 58 -21.53 -7.49 3.05
N GLY A 59 -22.54 -7.43 2.19
CA GLY A 59 -23.10 -6.18 1.67
C GLY A 59 -22.18 -5.48 0.67
N VAL A 60 -21.34 -6.19 -0.05
CA VAL A 60 -20.55 -5.71 -1.20
C VAL A 60 -21.08 -6.37 -2.48
N THR A 61 -21.17 -5.58 -3.54
CA THR A 61 -21.48 -6.07 -4.89
C THR A 61 -20.39 -5.63 -5.86
N LEU A 62 -19.82 -6.56 -6.61
CA LEU A 62 -18.93 -6.24 -7.73
C LEU A 62 -19.78 -5.83 -8.95
N ALA A 63 -19.93 -4.53 -9.15
CA ALA A 63 -20.85 -3.98 -10.15
C ALA A 63 -20.23 -3.88 -11.55
N ALA A 64 -18.91 -3.66 -11.64
CA ALA A 64 -18.21 -3.50 -12.91
C ALA A 64 -16.74 -3.90 -12.80
N ALA A 65 -16.11 -4.19 -13.95
CA ALA A 65 -14.68 -4.39 -14.09
C ALA A 65 -14.15 -3.58 -15.29
N CYS A 66 -12.88 -3.16 -15.20
CA CYS A 66 -12.23 -2.40 -16.25
C CYS A 66 -10.81 -2.90 -16.48
N ASP A 67 -10.48 -3.20 -17.74
CA ASP A 67 -9.10 -3.51 -18.17
C ASP A 67 -8.96 -3.18 -19.67
N PRO A 68 -7.86 -2.53 -20.11
CA PRO A 68 -7.61 -2.28 -21.53
C PRO A 68 -7.30 -3.57 -22.33
N ASP A 69 -7.18 -4.72 -21.69
CA ASP A 69 -7.09 -6.05 -22.31
C ASP A 69 -8.44 -6.75 -22.23
N GLU A 70 -9.11 -6.87 -23.38
CA GLU A 70 -10.44 -7.48 -23.49
C GLU A 70 -10.48 -8.95 -23.02
N SER A 71 -9.39 -9.69 -23.21
CA SER A 71 -9.30 -11.09 -22.80
C SER A 71 -9.26 -11.23 -21.29
N ARG A 72 -8.47 -10.39 -20.60
CA ARG A 72 -8.43 -10.36 -19.13
C ARG A 72 -9.75 -9.91 -18.53
N LEU A 73 -10.33 -8.88 -19.12
CA LEU A 73 -11.62 -8.35 -18.71
C LEU A 73 -12.72 -9.41 -18.85
N GLY A 74 -12.82 -10.07 -20.01
CA GLY A 74 -13.80 -11.11 -20.29
C GLY A 74 -13.67 -12.28 -19.32
N SER A 75 -12.46 -12.83 -19.18
CA SER A 75 -12.17 -13.95 -18.28
C SER A 75 -12.53 -13.66 -16.82
N LEU A 76 -12.23 -12.48 -16.32
CA LEU A 76 -12.56 -12.12 -14.94
C LEU A 76 -14.06 -11.94 -14.73
N ARG A 77 -14.73 -11.29 -15.67
CA ARG A 77 -16.18 -11.08 -15.60
C ARG A 77 -16.95 -12.40 -15.56
N GLU A 78 -16.56 -13.33 -16.42
CA GLU A 78 -17.15 -14.68 -16.46
C GLU A 78 -16.94 -15.41 -15.14
N GLU A 79 -15.69 -15.38 -14.61
CA GLU A 79 -15.34 -16.07 -13.38
C GLU A 79 -16.09 -15.55 -12.14
N LEU A 80 -16.22 -14.22 -12.01
CA LEU A 80 -16.80 -13.58 -10.81
C LEU A 80 -18.25 -13.14 -11.01
N GLY A 81 -18.85 -13.41 -12.17
CA GLY A 81 -20.22 -13.00 -12.47
C GLY A 81 -20.42 -11.48 -12.51
N ILE A 82 -19.39 -10.71 -12.91
CA ILE A 82 -19.46 -9.26 -12.95
C ILE A 82 -20.26 -8.82 -14.17
N PRO A 83 -21.39 -8.10 -14.00
CA PRO A 83 -22.32 -7.86 -15.08
C PRO A 83 -21.78 -6.92 -16.17
N ARG A 84 -20.96 -5.92 -15.79
CA ARG A 84 -20.49 -4.88 -16.68
C ARG A 84 -18.98 -4.91 -16.85
N GLY A 85 -18.49 -4.72 -18.08
CA GLY A 85 -17.08 -4.58 -18.44
C GLY A 85 -16.83 -3.34 -19.27
N GLU A 86 -15.73 -2.66 -18.99
CA GLU A 86 -15.28 -1.45 -19.69
C GLU A 86 -13.77 -1.58 -20.00
N THR A 87 -13.34 -1.04 -21.13
CA THR A 87 -11.91 -0.94 -21.45
C THR A 87 -11.30 0.38 -21.03
N ASP A 88 -12.13 1.38 -20.74
CA ASP A 88 -11.73 2.74 -20.34
C ASP A 88 -12.28 3.06 -18.95
N LEU A 89 -11.37 3.30 -18.01
CA LEU A 89 -11.71 3.57 -16.61
C LEU A 89 -12.59 4.82 -16.41
N ARG A 90 -12.60 5.77 -17.35
CA ARG A 90 -13.46 6.94 -17.28
C ARG A 90 -14.93 6.56 -17.22
N ARG A 91 -15.33 5.47 -17.91
CA ARG A 91 -16.70 4.94 -17.88
C ARG A 91 -17.11 4.41 -16.51
N ILE A 92 -16.13 3.90 -15.73
CA ILE A 92 -16.37 3.51 -14.34
C ILE A 92 -16.49 4.74 -13.44
N LEU A 93 -15.64 5.73 -13.65
CA LEU A 93 -15.60 6.93 -12.79
C LEU A 93 -16.82 7.83 -12.99
N ASP A 94 -17.36 7.91 -14.20
CA ASP A 94 -18.56 8.69 -14.55
C ASP A 94 -19.85 8.08 -13.98
N ASP A 95 -19.82 6.79 -13.58
CA ASP A 95 -21.00 6.10 -13.06
C ASP A 95 -21.25 6.43 -11.60
N ARG A 96 -22.34 7.12 -11.32
CA ARG A 96 -22.77 7.51 -9.96
C ARG A 96 -23.25 6.33 -9.10
N ALA A 97 -23.57 5.20 -9.72
CA ALA A 97 -23.98 3.99 -9.00
C ALA A 97 -22.80 3.21 -8.41
N ILE A 98 -21.55 3.56 -8.75
CA ILE A 98 -20.35 2.98 -8.17
C ILE A 98 -19.94 3.81 -6.95
N ASP A 99 -19.86 3.18 -5.78
CA ASP A 99 -19.46 3.83 -4.52
C ASP A 99 -17.95 3.80 -4.30
N ALA A 100 -17.29 2.71 -4.71
CA ALA A 100 -15.87 2.49 -4.47
C ALA A 100 -15.20 1.78 -5.65
N VAL A 101 -13.89 1.96 -5.77
CA VAL A 101 -13.07 1.26 -6.77
C VAL A 101 -11.90 0.52 -6.12
N ILE A 102 -11.56 -0.63 -6.71
CA ILE A 102 -10.31 -1.33 -6.48
C ILE A 102 -9.38 -0.96 -7.64
N VAL A 103 -8.23 -0.37 -7.36
CA VAL A 103 -7.20 -0.05 -8.34
C VAL A 103 -6.07 -1.07 -8.18
N ALA A 104 -5.96 -1.99 -9.14
CA ALA A 104 -4.97 -3.07 -9.18
C ALA A 104 -4.29 -3.18 -10.56
N THR A 105 -4.03 -2.03 -11.13
CA THR A 105 -3.33 -1.80 -12.40
C THR A 105 -1.81 -2.00 -12.25
N PRO A 106 -0.98 -1.81 -13.27
CA PRO A 106 0.45 -1.52 -13.10
C PRO A 106 0.69 -0.24 -12.29
N ASP A 107 1.88 -0.15 -11.62
CA ASP A 107 2.20 0.91 -10.64
C ASP A 107 2.00 2.32 -11.19
N HIS A 108 2.33 2.55 -12.48
CA HIS A 108 2.22 3.85 -13.11
C HIS A 108 0.79 4.40 -13.21
N TRP A 109 -0.20 3.54 -13.05
CA TRP A 109 -1.61 3.89 -13.01
C TRP A 109 -2.20 3.99 -11.60
N HIS A 110 -1.51 3.47 -10.54
CA HIS A 110 -2.07 3.42 -9.20
C HIS A 110 -2.53 4.80 -8.70
N ALA A 111 -1.62 5.77 -8.61
CA ALA A 111 -1.98 7.10 -8.16
C ALA A 111 -2.85 7.88 -9.16
N PRO A 112 -2.56 7.92 -10.47
CA PRO A 112 -3.43 8.59 -11.43
C PRO A 112 -4.88 8.13 -11.40
N ALA A 113 -5.12 6.82 -11.45
CA ALA A 113 -6.47 6.26 -11.40
C ALA A 113 -7.16 6.54 -10.05
N SER A 114 -6.42 6.42 -8.95
CA SER A 114 -6.93 6.67 -7.60
C SER A 114 -7.29 8.14 -7.37
N ILE A 115 -6.46 9.08 -7.86
CA ILE A 115 -6.73 10.51 -7.78
C ILE A 115 -8.01 10.87 -8.56
N LEU A 116 -8.15 10.33 -9.77
CA LEU A 116 -9.36 10.50 -10.58
C LEU A 116 -10.59 9.94 -9.88
N ALA A 117 -10.47 8.76 -9.24
CA ALA A 117 -11.55 8.17 -8.46
C ALA A 117 -11.92 9.03 -7.24
N CYS A 118 -10.94 9.52 -6.48
CA CYS A 118 -11.19 10.47 -5.39
C CYS A 118 -11.93 11.72 -5.87
N ASN A 119 -11.50 12.30 -7.01
CA ASN A 119 -12.15 13.48 -7.60
C ASN A 119 -13.57 13.20 -8.10
N ALA A 120 -13.88 11.95 -8.45
CA ALA A 120 -15.24 11.48 -8.77
C ALA A 120 -16.06 11.10 -7.51
N GLY A 121 -15.55 11.39 -6.29
CA GLY A 121 -16.22 11.10 -5.01
C GLY A 121 -16.25 9.63 -4.62
N LYS A 122 -15.38 8.78 -5.21
CA LYS A 122 -15.37 7.35 -4.94
C LYS A 122 -14.31 6.99 -3.90
N HIS A 123 -14.67 6.07 -2.99
CA HIS A 123 -13.70 5.44 -2.10
C HIS A 123 -12.75 4.55 -2.88
N VAL A 124 -11.50 4.39 -2.41
CA VAL A 124 -10.46 3.69 -3.19
C VAL A 124 -9.75 2.65 -2.34
N TYR A 125 -9.70 1.43 -2.82
CA TYR A 125 -8.70 0.44 -2.44
C TYR A 125 -7.62 0.44 -3.51
N VAL A 126 -6.39 0.86 -3.21
CA VAL A 126 -5.28 0.90 -4.15
C VAL A 126 -4.21 -0.13 -3.79
N GLU A 127 -3.82 -0.95 -4.77
CA GLU A 127 -2.72 -1.91 -4.58
C GLU A 127 -1.37 -1.21 -4.35
N LYS A 128 -0.47 -1.96 -3.74
CA LYS A 128 0.90 -1.50 -3.42
C LYS A 128 1.84 -1.63 -4.63
N PRO A 129 2.78 -0.68 -4.75
CA PRO A 129 2.87 0.60 -4.06
C PRO A 129 1.78 1.56 -4.56
N CYS A 130 1.21 2.39 -3.69
CA CYS A 130 0.08 3.25 -4.07
C CYS A 130 0.42 4.32 -5.12
N SER A 131 1.67 4.44 -5.51
CA SER A 131 2.17 5.42 -6.49
C SER A 131 3.43 4.93 -7.17
N HIS A 132 3.69 5.47 -8.36
CA HIS A 132 4.91 5.23 -9.12
C HIS A 132 6.09 6.10 -8.67
N ASN A 133 5.84 7.21 -8.01
CA ASN A 133 6.84 8.13 -7.48
C ASN A 133 6.29 8.87 -6.24
N PHE A 134 7.19 9.51 -5.51
CA PHE A 134 6.84 10.17 -4.24
C PHE A 134 5.83 11.31 -4.40
N ARG A 135 5.96 12.11 -5.46
CA ARG A 135 5.03 13.22 -5.73
C ARG A 135 3.60 12.74 -5.97
N GLU A 136 3.43 11.64 -6.68
CA GLU A 136 2.11 11.04 -6.91
C GLU A 136 1.48 10.54 -5.60
N ALA A 137 2.27 9.97 -4.68
CA ALA A 137 1.77 9.56 -3.38
C ALA A 137 1.21 10.74 -2.58
N THR A 138 1.91 11.88 -2.57
CA THR A 138 1.44 13.10 -1.88
C THR A 138 0.19 13.68 -2.53
N LEU A 139 0.10 13.69 -3.85
CA LEU A 139 -1.08 14.15 -4.59
C LEU A 139 -2.31 13.26 -4.32
N LEU A 140 -2.11 11.94 -4.18
CA LEU A 140 -3.19 11.02 -3.83
C LEU A 140 -3.70 11.28 -2.41
N LEU A 141 -2.82 11.50 -1.44
CA LEU A 141 -3.21 11.89 -0.08
C LEU A 141 -3.99 13.21 -0.07
N GLU A 142 -3.51 14.22 -0.82
CA GLU A 142 -4.21 15.51 -0.98
C GLU A 142 -5.61 15.32 -1.59
N ALA A 143 -5.74 14.49 -2.62
CA ALA A 143 -7.02 14.19 -3.26
C ALA A 143 -7.99 13.47 -2.33
N ALA A 144 -7.52 12.47 -1.58
CA ALA A 144 -8.34 11.74 -0.60
C ALA A 144 -8.91 12.68 0.47
N ARG A 145 -8.05 13.55 1.02
CA ARG A 145 -8.45 14.52 2.06
C ARG A 145 -9.43 15.56 1.52
N ARG A 146 -9.15 16.14 0.36
CA ARG A 146 -9.99 17.18 -0.27
C ARG A 146 -11.40 16.69 -0.55
N ASN A 147 -11.52 15.43 -1.01
CA ASN A 147 -12.81 14.84 -1.36
C ASN A 147 -13.46 14.06 -0.20
N ALA A 148 -12.83 14.02 0.99
CA ALA A 148 -13.31 13.30 2.16
C ALA A 148 -13.66 11.82 1.88
N VAL A 149 -12.89 11.15 1.03
CA VAL A 149 -13.07 9.73 0.68
C VAL A 149 -12.06 8.85 1.40
N VAL A 150 -12.47 7.63 1.70
CA VAL A 150 -11.60 6.61 2.28
C VAL A 150 -10.67 6.07 1.19
N VAL A 151 -9.36 6.09 1.44
CA VAL A 151 -8.35 5.45 0.60
C VAL A 151 -7.56 4.45 1.44
N GLN A 152 -7.63 3.18 1.09
CA GLN A 152 -6.88 2.10 1.74
C GLN A 152 -5.81 1.56 0.80
N HIS A 153 -4.61 1.39 1.35
CA HIS A 153 -3.45 0.81 0.66
C HIS A 153 -3.44 -0.72 0.75
N GLY A 154 -3.05 -1.40 -0.31
CA GLY A 154 -2.96 -2.86 -0.39
C GLY A 154 -1.80 -3.47 0.43
N THR A 155 -1.47 -2.91 1.60
CA THR A 155 -0.51 -3.48 2.56
C THR A 155 -1.22 -4.38 3.57
N GLN A 156 -1.62 -5.57 3.14
CA GLN A 156 -2.40 -6.53 3.92
C GLN A 156 -1.72 -6.96 5.23
N SER A 157 -0.42 -6.78 5.34
CA SER A 157 0.37 -7.01 6.56
C SER A 157 -0.15 -6.22 7.77
N ARG A 158 -0.78 -5.07 7.56
CA ARG A 158 -1.43 -4.27 8.62
C ARG A 158 -2.70 -4.90 9.17
N SER A 159 -3.26 -5.88 8.47
CA SER A 159 -4.41 -6.68 8.92
C SER A 159 -4.00 -8.11 9.34
N ASN A 160 -2.70 -8.37 9.49
CA ASN A 160 -2.18 -9.66 9.94
C ASN A 160 -2.07 -9.67 11.48
N PRO A 161 -2.78 -10.56 12.20
CA PRO A 161 -2.76 -10.60 13.66
C PRO A 161 -1.36 -10.81 14.26
N LEU A 162 -0.53 -11.63 13.62
CA LEU A 162 0.82 -11.92 14.10
C LEU A 162 1.74 -10.70 14.01
N ILE A 163 1.63 -9.93 12.92
CA ILE A 163 2.40 -8.69 12.76
C ILE A 163 1.89 -7.63 13.74
N ALA A 164 0.59 -7.52 13.95
CA ALA A 164 0.02 -6.63 14.95
C ALA A 164 0.50 -6.98 16.38
N GLN A 165 0.56 -8.28 16.70
CA GLN A 165 1.13 -8.76 17.97
C GLN A 165 2.61 -8.37 18.11
N ALA A 166 3.43 -8.60 17.10
CA ALA A 166 4.83 -8.21 17.10
C ALA A 166 5.01 -6.71 17.36
N VAL A 167 4.23 -5.86 16.68
CA VAL A 167 4.27 -4.41 16.89
C VAL A 167 3.83 -4.01 18.29
N ALA A 168 2.82 -4.66 18.86
CA ALA A 168 2.40 -4.41 20.24
C ALA A 168 3.51 -4.77 21.23
N MET A 169 4.13 -5.94 21.09
CA MET A 169 5.25 -6.37 21.92
C MET A 169 6.43 -5.38 21.88
N LEU A 170 6.75 -4.87 20.69
CA LEU A 170 7.81 -3.84 20.54
C LEU A 170 7.46 -2.55 21.28
N ARG A 171 6.19 -2.11 21.23
CA ARG A 171 5.70 -0.93 21.96
C ARG A 171 5.71 -1.12 23.48
N GLU A 172 5.53 -2.35 23.95
CA GLU A 172 5.60 -2.74 25.36
C GLU A 172 7.05 -2.95 25.84
N GLY A 173 8.05 -2.75 24.95
CA GLY A 173 9.47 -2.83 25.31
C GLY A 173 10.04 -4.24 25.34
N ALA A 174 9.47 -5.20 24.59
CA ALA A 174 9.93 -6.60 24.59
C ALA A 174 11.40 -6.80 24.22
N VAL A 175 12.04 -5.81 23.58
CA VAL A 175 13.45 -5.83 23.20
C VAL A 175 14.26 -4.67 23.82
N GLY A 176 13.69 -3.96 24.81
CA GLY A 176 14.26 -2.73 25.35
C GLY A 176 14.14 -1.55 24.38
N ASP A 177 15.14 -0.65 24.37
CA ASP A 177 15.18 0.47 23.42
C ASP A 177 15.42 -0.03 22.00
N LEU A 178 14.40 0.07 21.15
CA LEU A 178 14.46 -0.39 19.78
C LEU A 178 15.29 0.58 18.92
N LEU A 179 16.36 0.09 18.30
CA LEU A 179 17.33 0.91 17.56
C LEU A 179 17.37 0.61 16.08
N VAL A 180 17.25 -0.67 15.68
CA VAL A 180 17.41 -1.09 14.29
C VAL A 180 16.27 -2.03 13.87
N ALA A 181 15.71 -1.80 12.69
CA ALA A 181 14.89 -2.79 11.98
C ALA A 181 15.66 -3.25 10.73
N LYS A 182 15.73 -4.55 10.50
CA LYS A 182 16.34 -5.14 9.31
C LYS A 182 15.29 -5.96 8.56
N ALA A 183 14.88 -5.46 7.42
CA ALA A 183 13.90 -6.08 6.55
C ALA A 183 14.58 -6.73 5.35
N TRP A 184 13.97 -7.76 4.79
CA TRP A 184 14.44 -8.35 3.53
C TRP A 184 13.29 -8.88 2.69
N ASN A 185 13.57 -8.93 1.38
CA ASN A 185 12.78 -9.63 0.38
C ASN A 185 13.73 -10.39 -0.54
N VAL A 186 13.81 -11.69 -0.36
CA VAL A 186 14.65 -12.59 -1.14
C VAL A 186 13.74 -13.48 -1.97
N GLN A 187 13.76 -13.30 -3.29
CA GLN A 187 12.87 -13.99 -4.22
C GLN A 187 13.69 -14.72 -5.28
N ARG A 188 13.19 -15.86 -5.72
CA ARG A 188 13.77 -16.54 -6.86
C ARG A 188 12.99 -16.18 -8.13
N ARG A 189 13.32 -15.00 -8.69
CA ARG A 189 12.76 -14.54 -9.96
C ARG A 189 13.50 -15.21 -11.15
N LYS A 190 12.98 -14.95 -12.33
CA LYS A 190 13.63 -15.34 -13.58
C LYS A 190 14.06 -14.08 -14.33
N SER A 191 15.14 -14.20 -15.13
CA SER A 191 15.48 -13.20 -16.13
C SER A 191 14.29 -12.96 -17.06
N ILE A 192 14.07 -11.71 -17.45
CA ILE A 192 13.06 -11.33 -18.45
C ILE A 192 13.58 -11.42 -19.89
N GLY A 193 14.87 -11.74 -20.06
CA GLY A 193 15.54 -11.83 -21.35
C GLY A 193 15.64 -10.52 -22.10
N HIS A 194 16.08 -10.59 -23.35
CA HIS A 194 16.15 -9.47 -24.28
C HIS A 194 15.09 -9.62 -25.37
N GLN A 195 14.33 -8.57 -25.61
CA GLN A 195 13.28 -8.56 -26.64
C GLN A 195 13.37 -7.29 -27.48
N GLN A 196 12.88 -7.37 -28.71
CA GLN A 196 12.74 -6.22 -29.59
C GLN A 196 11.30 -5.69 -29.57
N PRO A 197 11.09 -4.41 -29.89
CA PRO A 197 9.75 -3.88 -30.07
C PRO A 197 8.92 -4.69 -31.08
N SER A 198 7.65 -4.89 -30.77
CA SER A 198 6.69 -5.64 -31.60
C SER A 198 5.30 -5.00 -31.56
N ALA A 199 4.33 -5.56 -32.27
CA ALA A 199 2.96 -5.13 -32.17
C ALA A 199 2.31 -5.62 -30.86
N PRO A 200 1.43 -4.83 -30.22
CA PRO A 200 0.66 -5.28 -29.09
C PRO A 200 -0.23 -6.50 -29.46
N PRO A 201 -0.56 -7.39 -28.53
CA PRO A 201 -1.49 -8.47 -28.75
C PRO A 201 -2.86 -7.97 -29.22
N PRO A 202 -3.58 -8.72 -30.07
CA PRO A 202 -4.96 -8.39 -30.45
C PRO A 202 -5.87 -8.26 -29.22
N GLY A 203 -6.78 -7.29 -29.23
CA GLY A 203 -7.71 -7.03 -28.10
C GLY A 203 -7.09 -6.22 -26.95
N VAL A 204 -5.84 -5.79 -27.08
CA VAL A 204 -5.19 -4.90 -26.10
C VAL A 204 -5.18 -3.46 -26.61
N ASN A 205 -5.84 -2.56 -25.89
CA ASN A 205 -5.68 -1.12 -26.12
C ASN A 205 -4.40 -0.63 -25.41
N TYR A 206 -3.28 -0.69 -26.15
CA TYR A 206 -1.97 -0.34 -25.59
C TYR A 206 -1.86 1.13 -25.23
N ASP A 207 -2.59 2.03 -25.90
CA ASP A 207 -2.64 3.45 -25.59
C ASP A 207 -3.21 3.70 -24.17
N LEU A 208 -4.34 3.06 -23.85
CA LEU A 208 -4.94 3.10 -22.52
C LEU A 208 -4.08 2.38 -21.48
N TRP A 209 -3.38 1.29 -21.86
CA TRP A 209 -2.48 0.60 -20.97
C TRP A 209 -1.29 1.47 -20.55
N VAL A 210 -0.64 2.15 -21.51
CA VAL A 210 0.47 3.10 -21.24
C VAL A 210 -0.03 4.33 -20.46
N GLY A 211 -1.19 4.84 -20.81
CA GLY A 211 -1.83 5.94 -20.10
C GLY A 211 -0.96 7.19 -19.96
N PRO A 212 -0.79 7.72 -18.71
CA PRO A 212 -0.02 8.94 -18.46
C PRO A 212 1.50 8.76 -18.52
N ALA A 213 2.00 7.51 -18.62
CA ALA A 213 3.44 7.26 -18.80
C ALA A 213 3.90 7.71 -20.21
N PRO A 214 5.19 7.95 -20.41
CA PRO A 214 5.72 8.22 -21.74
C PRO A 214 5.36 7.12 -22.73
N LEU A 215 4.88 7.47 -23.92
CA LEU A 215 4.54 6.49 -24.93
C LEU A 215 5.83 5.86 -25.48
N VAL A 216 5.97 4.56 -25.22
CA VAL A 216 7.08 3.74 -25.72
C VAL A 216 6.54 2.64 -26.60
N PRO A 217 7.28 2.13 -27.60
CA PRO A 217 6.87 0.98 -28.40
C PRO A 217 6.54 -0.23 -27.51
N PHE A 218 5.57 -1.05 -27.92
CA PHE A 218 5.27 -2.29 -27.22
C PHE A 218 6.48 -3.25 -27.29
N GLN A 219 6.70 -3.97 -26.18
CA GLN A 219 7.74 -4.99 -26.04
C GLN A 219 7.22 -6.07 -25.10
N GLU A 220 7.32 -7.34 -25.50
CA GLU A 220 6.65 -8.45 -24.80
C GLU A 220 7.17 -8.63 -23.37
N ASN A 221 8.50 -8.51 -23.15
CA ASN A 221 9.08 -8.61 -21.82
C ASN A 221 8.92 -7.35 -20.95
N ARG A 222 8.09 -6.41 -21.39
CA ARG A 222 7.64 -5.23 -20.61
C ARG A 222 6.17 -5.36 -20.20
N PHE A 223 5.47 -6.34 -20.75
CA PHE A 223 4.02 -6.39 -20.67
C PHE A 223 3.52 -7.40 -19.65
N HIS A 224 2.33 -7.15 -19.16
CA HIS A 224 1.49 -7.85 -18.22
C HIS A 224 2.06 -8.18 -16.84
N TYR A 225 3.31 -8.58 -16.69
CA TYR A 225 3.95 -8.87 -15.42
C TYR A 225 5.26 -8.11 -15.24
N ASN A 226 6.06 -8.08 -16.30
CA ASN A 226 7.44 -7.58 -16.26
C ASN A 226 7.54 -6.04 -16.30
N TRP A 227 6.43 -5.32 -16.45
CA TRP A 227 6.38 -3.86 -16.34
C TRP A 227 7.01 -3.34 -15.03
N ARG A 228 7.07 -4.16 -14.01
CA ARG A 228 7.63 -3.87 -12.68
C ARG A 228 9.07 -3.40 -12.73
N TRP A 229 9.84 -3.92 -13.67
CA TRP A 229 11.28 -3.68 -13.80
C TRP A 229 11.63 -2.63 -14.86
N TRP A 230 10.66 -1.84 -15.27
CA TRP A 230 10.84 -0.74 -16.23
C TRP A 230 10.49 0.58 -15.57
N HIS A 231 11.44 1.56 -15.58
CA HIS A 231 11.28 2.85 -14.93
C HIS A 231 10.04 3.64 -15.37
N ALA A 232 9.54 3.41 -16.57
CA ALA A 232 8.33 4.06 -17.06
C ALA A 232 7.04 3.55 -16.39
N PHE A 233 7.03 2.30 -15.87
CA PHE A 233 5.81 1.60 -15.50
C PHE A 233 5.79 1.04 -14.08
N GLY A 234 6.95 0.75 -13.49
CA GLY A 234 7.07 0.11 -12.20
C GLY A 234 8.05 0.76 -11.26
N CYS A 235 8.18 0.17 -10.08
CA CYS A 235 9.07 0.61 -8.99
C CYS A 235 10.12 -0.45 -8.61
N GLY A 236 10.38 -1.44 -9.49
CA GLY A 236 11.25 -2.56 -9.20
C GLY A 236 10.71 -3.47 -8.11
N ASP A 237 11.50 -4.42 -7.65
CA ASP A 237 11.06 -5.32 -6.57
C ASP A 237 11.15 -4.68 -5.17
N VAL A 238 11.90 -3.59 -5.00
CA VAL A 238 11.78 -2.72 -3.81
C VAL A 238 10.34 -2.22 -3.68
N GLY A 239 9.68 -1.87 -4.80
CA GLY A 239 8.27 -1.49 -4.84
C GLY A 239 7.33 -2.70 -4.84
N ASN A 240 7.65 -3.75 -5.60
CA ASN A 240 6.74 -4.87 -5.78
C ASN A 240 6.50 -5.65 -4.48
N ASP A 241 7.55 -6.25 -3.90
CA ASP A 241 7.41 -7.00 -2.65
C ASP A 241 7.96 -6.23 -1.44
N GLY A 242 9.04 -5.46 -1.61
CA GLY A 242 9.68 -4.71 -0.52
C GLY A 242 8.78 -3.69 0.16
N THR A 243 7.74 -3.18 -0.52
CA THR A 243 6.74 -2.29 0.11
C THR A 243 6.12 -2.91 1.36
N HIS A 244 5.84 -4.22 1.35
CA HIS A 244 5.27 -4.89 2.51
C HIS A 244 6.23 -4.88 3.71
N GLU A 245 7.49 -5.30 3.48
CA GLU A 245 8.50 -5.40 4.53
C GLU A 245 8.88 -4.02 5.05
N LEU A 246 9.05 -3.03 4.19
CA LEU A 246 9.32 -1.64 4.57
C LEU A 246 8.16 -1.03 5.37
N ASP A 247 6.91 -1.38 5.04
CA ASP A 247 5.73 -0.86 5.75
C ASP A 247 5.67 -1.36 7.19
N TYR A 248 5.76 -2.68 7.43
CA TYR A 248 5.67 -3.16 8.79
C TYR A 248 6.99 -3.04 9.57
N ALA A 249 8.15 -2.94 8.89
CA ALA A 249 9.41 -2.54 9.53
C ALA A 249 9.32 -1.11 10.10
N ARG A 250 8.82 -0.16 9.29
CA ARG A 250 8.58 1.21 9.74
C ARG A 250 7.56 1.26 10.88
N TRP A 251 6.47 0.49 10.77
CA TRP A 251 5.42 0.41 11.79
C TRP A 251 5.93 -0.13 13.11
N GLY A 252 6.71 -1.23 13.09
CA GLY A 252 7.33 -1.82 14.28
C GLY A 252 8.40 -0.92 14.88
N LEU A 253 9.23 -0.27 14.04
CA LEU A 253 10.26 0.68 14.47
C LEU A 253 9.67 1.93 15.16
N GLY A 254 8.36 2.19 14.96
CA GLY A 254 7.65 3.28 15.61
C GLY A 254 8.03 4.66 15.07
N VAL A 255 8.38 4.77 13.79
CA VAL A 255 8.72 6.04 13.13
C VAL A 255 7.57 6.50 12.23
N ASP A 256 7.15 7.74 12.40
CA ASP A 256 6.03 8.39 11.72
C ASP A 256 6.45 9.55 10.79
N THR A 257 7.75 9.78 10.67
CA THR A 257 8.37 10.79 9.80
C THR A 257 9.03 10.16 8.59
N LEU A 258 9.46 11.00 7.63
CA LEU A 258 10.40 10.58 6.61
C LEU A 258 11.80 10.40 7.22
N PRO A 259 12.66 9.53 6.65
CA PRO A 259 14.06 9.44 7.06
C PRO A 259 14.80 10.74 6.73
N ALA A 260 15.75 11.14 7.57
CA ALA A 260 16.60 12.30 7.30
C ALA A 260 17.75 11.98 6.34
N ARG A 261 18.12 10.70 6.24
CA ARG A 261 19.15 10.23 5.31
C ARG A 261 18.75 8.89 4.71
N VAL A 262 19.03 8.72 3.43
CA VAL A 262 18.90 7.45 2.70
C VAL A 262 20.18 7.16 1.97
N ALA A 263 20.66 5.92 2.05
CA ALA A 263 21.79 5.43 1.29
C ALA A 263 21.48 4.03 0.76
N GLY A 264 22.11 3.66 -0.34
CA GLY A 264 21.93 2.32 -0.90
C GLY A 264 22.96 1.99 -1.96
N LEU A 265 23.21 0.69 -2.11
CA LEU A 265 23.93 0.09 -3.20
C LEU A 265 23.05 -0.96 -3.85
N GLY A 266 23.11 -1.04 -5.16
CA GLY A 266 22.37 -2.04 -5.93
C GLY A 266 22.78 -2.03 -7.38
N GLY A 267 22.44 -3.10 -8.08
CA GLY A 267 22.80 -3.23 -9.50
C GLY A 267 22.30 -4.55 -10.07
N LYS A 268 22.73 -4.80 -11.29
CA LYS A 268 22.52 -6.04 -12.02
C LYS A 268 23.70 -6.97 -11.72
N TYR A 269 23.49 -7.97 -10.85
CA TYR A 269 24.54 -8.90 -10.43
C TYR A 269 24.35 -10.31 -11.00
N ALA A 270 23.09 -10.70 -11.25
CA ALA A 270 22.75 -12.05 -11.65
C ALA A 270 22.10 -12.13 -13.04
N PHE A 271 21.26 -11.15 -13.42
CA PHE A 271 20.50 -11.21 -14.67
C PHE A 271 21.10 -10.29 -15.73
N ASP A 272 21.49 -10.87 -16.85
CA ASP A 272 21.76 -10.16 -18.11
C ASP A 272 20.45 -10.14 -18.92
N ASP A 273 19.70 -9.04 -18.82
CA ASP A 273 18.39 -8.86 -19.44
C ASP A 273 18.01 -7.38 -19.54
N ASP A 274 16.81 -7.10 -20.05
CA ASP A 274 16.32 -5.75 -20.30
C ASP A 274 15.80 -5.02 -19.02
N GLN A 275 15.87 -5.60 -17.82
CA GLN A 275 15.47 -4.92 -16.60
C GLN A 275 16.27 -3.64 -16.37
N GLU A 276 15.58 -2.53 -16.05
CA GLU A 276 16.18 -1.23 -15.71
C GLU A 276 16.45 -1.09 -14.21
N PHE A 277 15.76 -1.89 -13.37
CA PHE A 277 15.95 -1.93 -11.92
C PHE A 277 17.01 -2.97 -11.51
N PRO A 278 17.64 -2.79 -10.35
CA PRO A 278 18.59 -3.77 -9.80
C PRO A 278 17.91 -5.11 -9.49
N ASP A 279 18.66 -6.21 -9.66
CA ASP A 279 18.29 -7.52 -9.14
C ASP A 279 18.80 -7.79 -7.72
N THR A 280 19.69 -6.94 -7.25
CA THR A 280 20.29 -6.97 -5.92
C THR A 280 20.42 -5.55 -5.39
N ALA A 281 19.92 -5.30 -4.16
CA ALA A 281 20.03 -4.01 -3.52
C ALA A 281 20.08 -4.12 -1.99
N THR A 282 20.83 -3.21 -1.36
CA THR A 282 20.80 -2.97 0.07
C THR A 282 20.56 -1.48 0.31
N LEU A 283 19.55 -1.17 1.13
CA LEU A 283 19.11 0.20 1.44
C LEU A 283 19.23 0.45 2.94
N VAL A 284 19.55 1.67 3.29
CA VAL A 284 19.63 2.13 4.69
C VAL A 284 18.91 3.46 4.82
N PHE A 285 18.04 3.54 5.83
CA PHE A 285 17.24 4.73 6.17
C PHE A 285 17.56 5.13 7.61
N GLU A 286 17.93 6.39 7.83
CA GLU A 286 18.27 6.92 9.15
C GLU A 286 17.21 7.91 9.62
N TYR A 287 16.74 7.70 10.85
CA TYR A 287 15.82 8.56 11.59
C TYR A 287 16.55 9.11 12.82
N PRO A 288 16.86 10.40 12.86
CA PRO A 288 17.69 10.97 13.92
C PRO A 288 17.00 11.07 15.28
N GLY A 289 15.64 10.94 15.34
CA GLY A 289 14.86 11.23 16.54
C GLY A 289 15.05 12.68 16.97
N ASP A 290 15.31 12.90 18.26
CA ASP A 290 15.72 14.20 18.82
C ASP A 290 17.24 14.46 18.72
N GLY A 291 17.99 13.55 18.10
CA GLY A 291 19.44 13.61 17.91
C GLY A 291 20.26 13.01 19.06
N SER A 292 19.67 12.69 20.19
CA SER A 292 20.37 12.07 21.29
C SER A 292 20.69 10.59 21.07
N VAL A 293 21.70 10.07 21.78
CA VAL A 293 22.03 8.64 21.77
C VAL A 293 20.88 7.83 22.36
N GLY A 294 20.51 6.72 21.70
CA GLY A 294 19.36 5.90 22.09
C GLY A 294 18.03 6.30 21.42
N HIS A 295 17.93 7.51 20.87
CA HIS A 295 16.73 7.96 20.15
C HIS A 295 16.84 7.89 18.63
N ARG A 296 18.06 7.65 18.12
CA ARG A 296 18.30 7.42 16.69
C ARG A 296 17.84 6.02 16.30
N ARG A 297 17.21 5.90 15.15
CA ARG A 297 16.75 4.62 14.60
C ARG A 297 17.24 4.43 13.19
N GLN A 298 17.49 3.17 12.82
CA GLN A 298 17.89 2.79 11.48
C GLN A 298 16.99 1.67 10.96
N LEU A 299 16.60 1.78 9.69
CA LEU A 299 15.93 0.73 8.96
C LEU A 299 16.83 0.29 7.82
N LEU A 300 17.13 -0.99 7.72
CA LEU A 300 17.85 -1.62 6.62
C LEU A 300 16.85 -2.44 5.79
N PHE A 301 17.10 -2.49 4.49
CA PHE A 301 16.34 -3.37 3.58
C PHE A 301 17.30 -4.05 2.61
N GLU A 302 17.18 -5.37 2.48
CA GLU A 302 17.95 -6.19 1.55
C GLU A 302 17.04 -6.88 0.55
N MET A 303 17.44 -6.86 -0.72
CA MET A 303 16.73 -7.52 -1.81
C MET A 303 17.72 -8.35 -2.66
N ARG A 304 17.33 -9.59 -2.96
CA ARG A 304 18.02 -10.49 -3.90
C ARG A 304 16.98 -11.25 -4.72
N LEU A 305 16.98 -11.10 -6.04
CA LEU A 305 15.96 -11.70 -6.92
C LEU A 305 16.36 -13.05 -7.52
N TRP A 306 17.54 -13.51 -7.24
CA TRP A 306 18.12 -14.74 -7.79
C TRP A 306 18.42 -15.81 -6.74
N SER A 307 18.35 -15.45 -5.47
CA SER A 307 18.73 -16.30 -4.34
C SER A 307 17.54 -17.06 -3.77
N GLY A 308 17.78 -18.27 -3.30
CA GLY A 308 16.84 -19.06 -2.48
C GLY A 308 17.36 -19.30 -1.07
N ASP A 309 18.39 -18.56 -0.65
CA ASP A 309 18.94 -18.61 0.71
C ASP A 309 18.26 -17.54 1.59
N TYR A 310 17.40 -18.01 2.49
CA TYR A 310 16.48 -17.13 3.23
C TYR A 310 16.87 -17.03 4.71
N PRO A 311 17.06 -15.80 5.27
CA PRO A 311 17.17 -15.62 6.70
C PRO A 311 15.95 -16.20 7.43
N HIS A 312 16.14 -16.83 8.57
CA HIS A 312 15.07 -17.50 9.33
C HIS A 312 14.21 -18.49 8.52
N ASN A 313 14.72 -18.99 7.40
CA ASN A 313 13.94 -19.84 6.48
C ASN A 313 12.64 -19.14 5.97
N CYS A 314 12.69 -17.82 5.76
CA CYS A 314 11.62 -16.99 5.23
C CYS A 314 12.11 -16.12 4.09
N ASP A 315 11.42 -16.18 2.96
CA ASP A 315 11.69 -15.34 1.78
C ASP A 315 11.56 -13.84 2.07
N SER A 316 10.85 -13.50 3.13
CA SER A 316 10.67 -12.12 3.57
C SER A 316 10.40 -12.06 5.06
N GLY A 317 10.84 -10.99 5.72
CA GLY A 317 10.66 -10.78 7.13
C GLY A 317 11.32 -9.51 7.64
N VAL A 318 11.17 -9.26 8.93
CA VAL A 318 11.83 -8.15 9.63
C VAL A 318 12.35 -8.62 10.98
N GLU A 319 13.61 -8.33 11.24
CA GLU A 319 14.23 -8.37 12.56
C GLU A 319 14.17 -6.97 13.19
N PHE A 320 13.82 -6.90 14.47
CA PHE A 320 13.82 -5.69 15.29
C PHE A 320 14.83 -5.86 16.41
N HIS A 321 15.92 -5.09 16.38
CA HIS A 321 17.01 -5.16 17.32
C HIS A 321 16.92 -4.02 18.33
N GLY A 322 16.83 -4.38 19.60
CA GLY A 322 16.84 -3.46 20.72
C GLY A 322 17.98 -3.75 21.69
N THR A 323 18.04 -3.00 22.79
CA THR A 323 19.10 -3.12 23.81
C THR A 323 19.05 -4.44 24.58
N ASP A 324 17.87 -5.04 24.72
CA ASP A 324 17.62 -6.21 25.56
C ASP A 324 17.31 -7.48 24.76
N GLY A 325 17.30 -7.39 23.43
CA GLY A 325 17.04 -8.55 22.60
C GLY A 325 16.68 -8.24 21.16
N MET A 326 16.14 -9.25 20.49
CA MET A 326 15.72 -9.18 19.08
C MET A 326 14.35 -9.85 18.90
N LEU A 327 13.45 -9.21 18.13
CA LEU A 327 12.20 -9.79 17.71
C LEU A 327 12.20 -9.96 16.20
N PHE A 328 11.93 -11.17 15.73
CA PHE A 328 11.72 -11.47 14.32
C PHE A 328 10.24 -11.73 14.02
N VAL A 329 9.74 -11.17 12.93
CA VAL A 329 8.39 -11.47 12.42
C VAL A 329 8.35 -11.55 10.91
N SER A 330 7.55 -12.49 10.39
CA SER A 330 7.29 -12.64 8.95
C SER A 330 5.81 -12.80 8.67
N LYS A 331 5.35 -12.19 7.58
CA LYS A 331 4.01 -12.45 7.00
C LYS A 331 3.78 -13.91 6.63
N ARG A 332 4.84 -14.75 6.66
CA ARG A 332 4.79 -16.21 6.45
C ARG A 332 4.42 -16.98 7.72
N GLY A 333 3.99 -16.29 8.78
CA GLY A 333 3.48 -16.94 10.00
C GLY A 333 4.54 -17.28 11.03
N LYS A 334 5.70 -16.60 11.02
CA LYS A 334 6.72 -16.77 12.06
C LYS A 334 6.83 -15.54 12.94
N LEU A 335 7.00 -15.78 14.25
CA LEU A 335 7.30 -14.78 15.28
C LEU A 335 8.27 -15.42 16.27
N GLU A 336 9.40 -14.79 16.50
CA GLU A 336 10.45 -15.25 17.40
C GLU A 336 10.96 -14.08 18.24
N LEU A 337 11.19 -14.33 19.53
CA LEU A 337 11.80 -13.38 20.46
C LEU A 337 13.06 -14.01 21.03
N LEU A 338 14.16 -13.26 20.98
CA LEU A 338 15.43 -13.63 21.62
C LEU A 338 15.78 -12.59 22.67
N ASP A 339 16.28 -13.05 23.80
CA ASP A 339 16.82 -12.16 24.85
C ASP A 339 18.22 -11.60 24.50
N GLY A 340 18.77 -10.72 25.30
CA GLY A 340 20.09 -10.12 25.12
C GLY A 340 21.26 -11.12 25.16
N ARG A 341 21.01 -12.40 25.46
CA ARG A 341 21.97 -13.51 25.39
C ARG A 341 21.71 -14.44 24.21
N ASN A 342 20.88 -14.02 23.27
CA ASN A 342 20.48 -14.78 22.08
C ASN A 342 19.75 -16.09 22.42
N LYS A 343 19.06 -16.14 23.56
CA LYS A 343 18.22 -17.28 23.93
C LYS A 343 16.77 -17.02 23.56
N ARG A 344 16.11 -18.05 23.03
CA ARG A 344 14.68 -17.98 22.67
C ARG A 344 13.83 -17.75 23.92
N VAL A 345 12.95 -16.76 23.84
CA VAL A 345 11.93 -16.44 24.83
C VAL A 345 10.59 -16.98 24.33
N GLU A 346 9.86 -17.65 25.21
CA GLU A 346 8.52 -18.13 24.89
C GLU A 346 7.55 -16.94 24.79
N ILE A 347 6.80 -16.89 23.69
CA ILE A 347 5.78 -15.86 23.44
C ILE A 347 4.42 -16.46 23.81
N ALA A 348 3.77 -15.91 24.82
CA ALA A 348 2.43 -16.32 25.17
C ALA A 348 1.43 -15.99 24.04
N PRO A 349 0.55 -16.93 23.66
CA PRO A 349 -0.50 -16.61 22.70
C PRO A 349 -1.45 -15.56 23.29
N LEU A 350 -1.89 -14.62 22.43
CA LEU A 350 -2.94 -13.68 22.82
C LEU A 350 -4.27 -14.41 23.00
N ALA A 351 -5.04 -14.06 24.03
CA ALA A 351 -6.39 -14.59 24.25
C ALA A 351 -7.33 -14.24 23.08
N GLU A 352 -7.17 -13.02 22.55
CA GLU A 352 -7.87 -12.57 21.34
C GLU A 352 -6.88 -11.84 20.41
N PRO A 353 -7.04 -11.94 19.08
CA PRO A 353 -6.18 -11.24 18.15
C PRO A 353 -6.42 -9.73 18.21
N LEU A 354 -5.34 -8.93 18.16
CA LEU A 354 -5.39 -7.47 18.17
C LEU A 354 -6.06 -6.87 16.92
N VAL A 355 -6.10 -7.61 15.83
CA VAL A 355 -6.83 -7.26 14.60
C VAL A 355 -7.64 -8.46 14.14
N SER A 356 -8.86 -8.20 13.67
CA SER A 356 -9.78 -9.19 13.17
C SER A 356 -10.32 -8.81 11.80
N GLY A 357 -10.89 -9.76 11.09
CA GLY A 357 -11.44 -9.59 9.77
C GLY A 357 -10.38 -9.45 8.66
N SER A 358 -10.82 -9.58 7.43
CA SER A 358 -9.94 -9.43 6.27
C SER A 358 -9.55 -7.96 6.05
N HIS A 359 -8.50 -7.75 5.27
CA HIS A 359 -8.07 -6.41 4.87
C HIS A 359 -9.17 -5.67 4.07
N GLN A 360 -9.92 -6.40 3.24
CA GLN A 360 -11.05 -5.88 2.49
C GLN A 360 -12.24 -5.55 3.40
N ALA A 361 -12.49 -6.35 4.43
CA ALA A 361 -13.52 -6.06 5.41
C ALA A 361 -13.22 -4.76 6.19
N ASP A 362 -11.96 -4.49 6.51
CA ASP A 362 -11.55 -3.22 7.13
C ASP A 362 -11.82 -2.01 6.24
N PHE A 363 -11.59 -2.12 4.93
CA PHE A 363 -11.91 -1.08 3.96
C PHE A 363 -13.41 -0.76 3.95
N VAL A 364 -14.25 -1.79 3.85
CA VAL A 364 -15.70 -1.64 3.84
C VAL A 364 -16.23 -1.07 5.16
N ALA A 365 -15.70 -1.56 6.29
CA ALA A 365 -16.04 -1.03 7.61
C ALA A 365 -15.62 0.43 7.76
N ALA A 366 -14.42 0.81 7.28
CA ALA A 366 -13.95 2.18 7.31
C ALA A 366 -14.87 3.13 6.54
N ILE A 367 -15.40 2.71 5.39
CA ILE A 367 -16.38 3.48 4.61
C ILE A 367 -17.69 3.65 5.40
N ARG A 368 -18.24 2.55 5.93
CA ARG A 368 -19.54 2.54 6.63
C ARG A 368 -19.51 3.33 7.94
N GLU A 369 -18.39 3.27 8.65
CA GLU A 369 -18.20 3.89 9.96
C GLU A 369 -17.61 5.31 9.86
N GLY A 370 -17.21 5.77 8.67
CA GLY A 370 -16.57 7.08 8.48
C GLY A 370 -15.23 7.21 9.21
N ARG A 371 -14.47 6.11 9.34
CA ARG A 371 -13.16 6.09 10.01
C ARG A 371 -12.01 5.86 9.04
N ARG A 372 -10.80 6.02 9.53
CA ARG A 372 -9.59 5.62 8.79
C ARG A 372 -9.43 4.10 8.80
N PRO A 373 -9.03 3.47 7.67
CA PRO A 373 -8.68 2.06 7.63
C PRO A 373 -7.31 1.83 8.28
N ARG A 374 -6.98 0.58 8.61
CA ARG A 374 -5.66 0.21 9.20
C ARG A 374 -4.48 0.57 8.29
N ALA A 375 -4.66 0.41 6.99
CA ALA A 375 -3.69 0.81 5.97
C ALA A 375 -4.11 2.12 5.29
N ASP A 376 -4.31 3.17 6.11
CA ASP A 376 -4.68 4.51 5.63
C ASP A 376 -3.65 5.08 4.66
N ILE A 377 -4.11 5.90 3.72
CA ILE A 377 -3.24 6.50 2.70
C ILE A 377 -2.11 7.36 3.29
N GLU A 378 -2.30 7.97 4.45
CA GLU A 378 -1.25 8.75 5.13
C GLU A 378 -0.08 7.86 5.56
N GLU A 379 -0.39 6.67 6.10
CA GLU A 379 0.61 5.65 6.42
C GLU A 379 1.28 5.09 5.16
N ALA A 380 0.49 4.88 4.10
CA ALA A 380 0.99 4.43 2.82
C ALA A 380 2.03 5.38 2.23
N VAL A 381 1.76 6.70 2.23
CA VAL A 381 2.70 7.71 1.72
C VAL A 381 4.04 7.64 2.44
N ARG A 382 4.05 7.49 3.77
CA ARG A 382 5.29 7.35 4.54
C ARG A 382 6.05 6.07 4.19
N SER A 383 5.35 4.97 3.95
CA SER A 383 5.98 3.69 3.62
C SER A 383 6.49 3.64 2.18
N VAL A 384 5.72 4.12 1.19
CA VAL A 384 6.18 4.15 -0.20
C VAL A 384 7.26 5.20 -0.44
N ALA A 385 7.38 6.21 0.43
CA ALA A 385 8.52 7.13 0.40
C ALA A 385 9.85 6.39 0.54
N LEU A 386 9.91 5.32 1.36
CA LEU A 386 11.12 4.50 1.50
C LEU A 386 11.46 3.79 0.20
N VAL A 387 10.46 3.26 -0.51
CA VAL A 387 10.61 2.65 -1.83
C VAL A 387 11.22 3.65 -2.81
N HIS A 388 10.61 4.83 -2.94
CA HIS A 388 11.02 5.82 -3.94
C HIS A 388 12.38 6.42 -3.62
N LEU A 389 12.62 6.82 -2.37
CA LEU A 389 13.90 7.38 -1.94
C LEU A 389 15.03 6.35 -2.03
N GLY A 390 14.76 5.09 -1.69
CA GLY A 390 15.70 3.99 -1.86
C GLY A 390 16.09 3.75 -3.32
N ASN A 391 15.09 3.69 -4.21
CA ASN A 391 15.33 3.56 -5.65
C ASN A 391 16.12 4.74 -6.22
N ILE A 392 15.85 5.99 -5.76
CA ILE A 392 16.61 7.17 -6.19
C ILE A 392 18.06 7.09 -5.72
N ALA A 393 18.31 6.70 -4.46
CA ALA A 393 19.66 6.56 -3.91
C ALA A 393 20.50 5.55 -4.70
N VAL A 394 19.91 4.38 -5.02
CA VAL A 394 20.58 3.35 -5.84
C VAL A 394 20.81 3.83 -7.26
N ARG A 395 19.80 4.44 -7.90
CA ARG A 395 19.89 4.91 -9.28
C ARG A 395 20.95 6.00 -9.48
N LEU A 396 21.16 6.85 -8.46
CA LEU A 396 22.14 7.93 -8.48
C LEU A 396 23.47 7.56 -7.82
N GLU A 397 23.57 6.33 -7.28
CA GLU A 397 24.77 5.80 -6.61
C GLU A 397 25.33 6.71 -5.51
N ARG A 398 24.43 7.38 -4.76
CA ARG A 398 24.83 8.30 -3.68
C ARG A 398 23.82 8.39 -2.55
N SER A 399 24.32 8.81 -1.38
CA SER A 399 23.49 9.10 -0.22
C SER A 399 22.69 10.39 -0.41
N LEU A 400 21.42 10.36 0.01
CA LEU A 400 20.50 11.48 -0.05
C LEU A 400 20.27 12.04 1.36
N LYS A 401 20.28 13.37 1.50
CA LYS A 401 19.83 14.09 2.70
C LYS A 401 18.41 14.59 2.45
N ILE A 402 17.49 14.25 3.34
CA ILE A 402 16.08 14.58 3.19
C ILE A 402 15.69 15.60 4.26
N ASP A 403 14.94 16.62 3.86
CA ASP A 403 14.15 17.42 4.78
C ASP A 403 12.83 16.67 5.03
N PRO A 404 12.64 16.06 6.21
CA PRO A 404 11.50 15.21 6.47
C PRO A 404 10.17 15.97 6.57
N VAL A 405 10.21 17.28 6.80
CA VAL A 405 9.03 18.15 6.86
C VAL A 405 8.63 18.62 5.48
N ALA A 406 9.60 19.11 4.69
CA ALA A 406 9.34 19.58 3.33
C ALA A 406 9.16 18.44 2.31
N GLY A 407 9.56 17.21 2.63
CA GLY A 407 9.53 16.07 1.71
C GLY A 407 10.44 16.28 0.49
N ARG A 408 11.59 16.91 0.68
CA ARG A 408 12.55 17.26 -0.39
C ARG A 408 13.95 16.75 -0.07
N ILE A 409 14.69 16.48 -1.14
CA ILE A 409 16.10 16.10 -1.04
C ILE A 409 16.93 17.38 -1.00
N THR A 410 17.70 17.57 0.08
CA THR A 410 18.43 18.81 0.34
C THR A 410 19.67 18.93 -0.53
N GLY A 411 19.75 20.01 -1.30
CA GLY A 411 20.95 20.36 -2.08
C GLY A 411 21.21 19.43 -3.27
N ASP A 412 20.16 18.76 -3.81
CA ASP A 412 20.31 17.82 -4.93
C ASP A 412 19.12 17.94 -5.88
N ASP A 413 19.25 18.78 -6.91
CA ASP A 413 18.17 19.05 -7.87
C ASP A 413 17.90 17.85 -8.80
N GLU A 414 18.93 17.07 -9.14
CA GLU A 414 18.78 15.86 -9.94
C GLU A 414 17.95 14.82 -9.19
N ALA A 415 18.25 14.58 -7.91
CA ALA A 415 17.47 13.68 -7.08
C ALA A 415 16.04 14.20 -6.85
N ASN A 416 15.86 15.52 -6.66
CA ASN A 416 14.54 16.13 -6.53
C ASN A 416 13.69 15.99 -7.81
N ALA A 417 14.29 15.99 -8.99
CA ALA A 417 13.58 15.72 -10.25
C ALA A 417 13.00 14.30 -10.29
N LEU A 418 13.68 13.33 -9.67
CA LEU A 418 13.24 11.93 -9.58
C LEU A 418 12.15 11.68 -8.51
N LEU A 419 11.83 12.66 -7.66
CA LEU A 419 10.64 12.57 -6.79
C LEU A 419 9.33 12.59 -7.58
N GLY A 420 9.37 13.03 -8.84
CA GLY A 420 8.30 12.94 -9.83
C GLY A 420 8.73 12.09 -11.03
N ARG A 421 7.99 12.21 -12.12
CA ARG A 421 8.34 11.58 -13.41
C ARG A 421 7.95 12.48 -14.58
N THR A 422 8.48 12.15 -15.76
CA THR A 422 7.96 12.69 -17.02
C THR A 422 6.64 12.01 -17.34
N TYR A 423 5.65 12.81 -17.72
CA TYR A 423 4.37 12.35 -18.19
C TYR A 423 4.24 12.50 -19.70
N ARG A 424 3.34 11.71 -20.27
CA ARG A 424 2.92 11.86 -21.66
C ARG A 424 2.25 13.23 -21.85
N PRO A 425 2.77 14.08 -22.76
CA PRO A 425 2.23 15.42 -22.95
C PRO A 425 0.74 15.42 -23.29
N GLY A 426 -0.04 16.25 -22.60
CA GLY A 426 -1.49 16.42 -22.85
C GLY A 426 -2.37 15.23 -22.47
N HIS A 427 -1.84 14.19 -21.81
CA HIS A 427 -2.66 13.05 -21.41
C HIS A 427 -3.59 13.43 -20.26
N TRP A 428 -4.87 13.05 -20.37
CA TRP A 428 -5.95 13.41 -19.45
C TRP A 428 -5.78 12.90 -18.01
N ALA A 429 -5.00 11.85 -17.80
CA ALA A 429 -4.76 11.25 -16.48
C ALA A 429 -3.49 11.76 -15.78
N VAL A 430 -2.84 12.81 -16.29
CA VAL A 430 -1.67 13.40 -15.61
C VAL A 430 -2.14 14.02 -14.29
N PRO A 431 -1.60 13.56 -13.12
CA PRO A 431 -1.99 14.13 -11.84
C PRO A 431 -1.61 15.60 -11.74
N THR A 432 -2.59 16.45 -11.41
CA THR A 432 -2.40 17.87 -11.17
C THR A 432 -2.87 18.25 -9.77
N ARG A 433 -2.29 19.31 -9.20
CA ARG A 433 -2.92 20.01 -8.07
C ARG A 433 -4.09 20.80 -8.64
N THR A 434 -5.30 20.36 -8.39
CA THR A 434 -6.52 21.11 -8.74
C THR A 434 -7.09 21.79 -7.51
#